data_a9fefdef5732b68c906438ae9ed7d0c6
#
_entry.id   a9fefdef5732b68c906438ae9ed7d0c6
#
_cell.length_a   1.000
_cell.length_b   1.000
_cell.length_c   1.000
_cell.angle_alpha   90.00
_cell.angle_beta   90.00
_cell.angle_gamma   90.00
#
_symmetry.space_group_name_H-M   'P 1'
#
loop_
_entity.id
_entity.type
_entity.pdbx_description
1 polymer ?
#
loop_
_entity_poly.entity_id
_entity_poly.type
_entity_poly.pdbx_seq_one_letter_code
_entity_poly.pdbx_strand_id
1 'polypeptide(L)'
;KKAEALYLVQDSIKGLDAYAKGEITDFAQVGIKALDDQTVQYTLNKPESFWNSKTTMGVLAPVNEEFLNSKGDDFAKATDPGSLLYNGPYLLKSIVTKSSVEFAKNPNYWDKDNVHIDKVKLSFWDGQDTSKPAENFKDGSLTAARLYPTSASFAELEKEMKDNIVYTQQDSTTYLVGTNIDRQSYKYTSKTSEEQKTSTKKALLNKDFRQAIAFGFDRTAYASQLNGQTGASKILRNIFVPPTFVQADGKNFGDMVKEKLVTYGNEWKDVNLADAQDGLYNPEKAKTEFAKAKSALQAEGVTFPIHLDMPVDQTATTKVQRVQSMKQSLEATLGTDNVIIDIQQLQKDEVNNITYFAENAAGEDWDLSDNVGWGPDFADPS
;
A
#
# COMPACT_ATOMS: atom_id res chain seq x y z
N LYS A 1 -6.54 -23.43 9.46
CA LYS A 1 -7.10 -23.29 8.08
C LYS A 1 -7.60 -21.88 7.75
N LYS A 2 -7.75 -20.98 8.73
CA LYS A 2 -8.27 -19.60 8.54
C LYS A 2 -7.34 -18.54 9.15
N ALA A 3 -6.04 -18.79 9.19
CA ALA A 3 -5.08 -17.76 9.62
C ALA A 3 -5.03 -16.65 8.56
N GLU A 4 -5.13 -15.40 8.98
CA GLU A 4 -5.19 -14.22 8.10
C GLU A 4 -4.00 -14.14 7.15
N ALA A 5 -2.79 -14.43 7.64
CA ALA A 5 -1.55 -14.35 6.86
C ALA A 5 -1.03 -15.72 6.40
N LEU A 6 -1.91 -16.72 6.23
CA LEU A 6 -1.50 -18.07 5.81
C LEU A 6 -0.79 -18.07 4.45
N TYR A 7 -1.18 -17.18 3.54
CA TYR A 7 -0.59 -17.03 2.21
C TYR A 7 0.94 -16.82 2.23
N LEU A 8 1.48 -16.22 3.30
CA LEU A 8 2.92 -15.99 3.45
C LEU A 8 3.76 -17.28 3.50
N VAL A 9 3.16 -18.39 3.94
CA VAL A 9 3.87 -19.67 4.15
C VAL A 9 3.20 -20.85 3.45
N GLN A 10 2.00 -20.66 2.93
CA GLN A 10 1.17 -21.71 2.35
C GLN A 10 1.86 -22.46 1.22
N ASP A 11 2.48 -21.72 0.30
CA ASP A 11 3.20 -22.28 -0.86
C ASP A 11 4.64 -22.72 -0.53
N SER A 12 5.18 -22.24 0.61
CA SER A 12 6.54 -22.57 1.03
C SER A 12 6.62 -23.94 1.70
N ILE A 13 5.68 -24.23 2.61
CA ILE A 13 5.72 -25.45 3.40
C ILE A 13 5.07 -26.62 2.66
N LYS A 14 5.79 -27.75 2.53
CA LYS A 14 5.32 -28.95 1.86
C LYS A 14 3.93 -29.37 2.37
N GLY A 15 2.98 -29.55 1.45
CA GLY A 15 1.64 -30.04 1.75
C GLY A 15 0.71 -29.07 2.49
N LEU A 16 1.18 -27.86 2.86
CA LEU A 16 0.35 -26.91 3.63
C LEU A 16 -0.80 -26.36 2.81
N ASP A 17 -0.58 -26.04 1.53
CA ASP A 17 -1.63 -25.58 0.60
C ASP A 17 -2.74 -26.63 0.44
N ALA A 18 -2.38 -27.86 0.14
CA ALA A 18 -3.34 -28.98 0.00
C ALA A 18 -4.13 -29.23 1.31
N TYR A 19 -3.46 -29.09 2.47
CA TYR A 19 -4.12 -29.20 3.77
C TYR A 19 -5.08 -28.03 4.02
N ALA A 20 -4.71 -26.81 3.67
CA ALA A 20 -5.56 -25.63 3.82
C ALA A 20 -6.81 -25.72 2.94
N LYS A 21 -6.69 -26.22 1.72
CA LYS A 21 -7.80 -26.48 0.78
C LYS A 21 -8.65 -27.69 1.16
N GLY A 22 -8.18 -28.54 2.06
CA GLY A 22 -8.88 -29.76 2.48
C GLY A 22 -8.69 -30.97 1.53
N GLU A 23 -7.74 -30.88 0.60
CA GLU A 23 -7.35 -31.98 -0.31
C GLU A 23 -6.67 -33.10 0.43
N ILE A 24 -5.91 -32.78 1.48
CA ILE A 24 -5.39 -33.70 2.47
C ILE A 24 -5.94 -33.34 3.85
N THR A 25 -6.23 -34.37 4.67
CA THR A 25 -6.80 -34.19 6.02
C THR A 25 -5.85 -34.58 7.12
N ASP A 26 -4.85 -35.40 6.81
CA ASP A 26 -3.81 -35.84 7.75
C ASP A 26 -2.69 -34.80 7.82
N PHE A 27 -2.57 -34.12 8.98
CA PHE A 27 -1.54 -33.14 9.23
C PHE A 27 -0.11 -33.71 9.17
N ALA A 28 0.05 -35.02 9.41
CA ALA A 28 1.36 -35.68 9.28
C ALA A 28 1.98 -35.58 7.87
N GLN A 29 1.15 -35.27 6.86
CA GLN A 29 1.62 -35.03 5.48
C GLN A 29 2.11 -33.61 5.24
N VAL A 30 1.85 -32.69 6.20
CA VAL A 30 2.37 -31.32 6.15
C VAL A 30 3.81 -31.29 6.64
N GLY A 31 4.64 -30.49 5.98
CA GLY A 31 6.07 -30.37 6.27
C GLY A 31 6.40 -29.64 7.58
N ILE A 32 5.60 -29.83 8.63
CA ILE A 32 5.85 -29.29 9.99
C ILE A 32 5.87 -30.45 10.97
N LYS A 33 6.99 -30.63 11.67
CA LYS A 33 7.16 -31.73 12.59
C LYS A 33 7.91 -31.30 13.85
N ALA A 34 7.34 -31.59 15.02
CA ALA A 34 8.10 -31.58 16.27
C ALA A 34 9.00 -32.83 16.34
N LEU A 35 10.31 -32.63 16.47
CA LEU A 35 11.28 -33.71 16.63
C LEU A 35 11.45 -34.07 18.08
N ASP A 36 11.37 -33.08 18.95
CA ASP A 36 11.42 -33.16 20.41
C ASP A 36 10.75 -31.94 21.03
N ASP A 37 10.82 -31.77 22.35
CA ASP A 37 10.16 -30.70 23.11
C ASP A 37 10.71 -29.28 22.78
N GLN A 38 11.82 -29.16 22.05
CA GLN A 38 12.49 -27.90 21.77
C GLN A 38 12.78 -27.69 20.28
N THR A 39 12.49 -28.68 19.41
CA THR A 39 12.89 -28.67 18.01
C THR A 39 11.69 -28.84 17.11
N VAL A 40 11.44 -27.83 16.25
CA VAL A 40 10.46 -27.89 15.17
C VAL A 40 11.20 -27.94 13.83
N GLN A 41 10.89 -28.93 13.01
CA GLN A 41 11.42 -29.08 11.65
C GLN A 41 10.38 -28.58 10.64
N TYR A 42 10.82 -27.71 9.72
CA TYR A 42 10.06 -27.34 8.53
C TYR A 42 10.66 -28.01 7.30
N THR A 43 9.82 -28.60 6.46
CA THR A 43 10.17 -29.13 5.16
C THR A 43 9.54 -28.24 4.10
N LEU A 44 10.37 -27.60 3.27
CA LEU A 44 9.92 -26.67 2.24
C LEU A 44 9.71 -27.37 0.90
N ASN A 45 8.84 -26.80 0.04
CA ASN A 45 8.63 -27.25 -1.34
C ASN A 45 9.86 -26.99 -2.23
N LYS A 46 10.58 -25.89 -1.95
CA LYS A 46 11.82 -25.47 -2.63
C LYS A 46 12.75 -24.73 -1.68
N PRO A 47 14.06 -24.64 -1.95
CA PRO A 47 14.94 -23.78 -1.15
C PRO A 47 14.48 -22.30 -1.20
N GLU A 48 14.42 -21.66 -0.04
CA GLU A 48 14.13 -20.23 0.11
C GLU A 48 15.20 -19.57 0.97
N SER A 49 15.96 -18.64 0.39
CA SER A 49 17.05 -17.94 1.09
C SER A 49 16.56 -17.04 2.22
N PHE A 50 15.28 -16.62 2.17
CA PHE A 50 14.61 -15.75 3.14
C PHE A 50 13.71 -16.51 4.13
N TRP A 51 13.79 -17.85 4.21
CA TRP A 51 12.94 -18.65 5.11
C TRP A 51 13.03 -18.18 6.58
N ASN A 52 14.22 -17.81 7.06
CA ASN A 52 14.40 -17.32 8.41
C ASN A 52 13.58 -16.05 8.69
N SER A 53 13.39 -15.19 7.69
CA SER A 53 12.52 -14.01 7.82
C SER A 53 11.05 -14.41 7.93
N LYS A 54 10.61 -15.46 7.24
CA LYS A 54 9.23 -15.99 7.38
C LYS A 54 8.94 -16.49 8.80
N THR A 55 9.93 -17.05 9.49
CA THR A 55 9.73 -17.54 10.88
C THR A 55 9.46 -16.42 11.89
N THR A 56 9.69 -15.15 11.54
CA THR A 56 9.36 -13.99 12.37
C THR A 56 7.91 -13.51 12.19
N MET A 57 7.17 -14.07 11.23
CA MET A 57 5.79 -13.69 10.95
C MET A 57 4.82 -14.29 11.96
N GLY A 58 3.82 -13.50 12.34
CA GLY A 58 2.83 -13.89 13.34
C GLY A 58 2.09 -15.19 13.05
N VAL A 59 1.96 -15.58 11.75
CA VAL A 59 1.33 -16.85 11.35
C VAL A 59 2.11 -18.08 11.84
N LEU A 60 3.42 -17.96 12.11
CA LEU A 60 4.28 -19.00 12.67
C LEU A 60 4.58 -18.79 14.16
N ALA A 61 3.97 -17.78 14.80
CA ALA A 61 4.14 -17.57 16.23
C ALA A 61 3.61 -18.77 17.04
N PRO A 62 4.31 -19.20 18.11
CA PRO A 62 3.87 -20.31 18.94
C PRO A 62 2.57 -19.95 19.68
N VAL A 63 1.65 -20.91 19.73
CA VAL A 63 0.36 -20.79 20.44
C VAL A 63 0.30 -21.86 21.51
N ASN A 64 -0.07 -21.47 22.74
CA ASN A 64 -0.33 -22.44 23.81
C ASN A 64 -1.68 -23.11 23.56
N GLU A 65 -1.68 -24.44 23.37
CA GLU A 65 -2.86 -25.22 23.00
C GLU A 65 -3.93 -25.21 24.12
N GLU A 66 -3.53 -25.37 25.37
CA GLU A 66 -4.45 -25.35 26.50
C GLU A 66 -5.16 -24.00 26.61
N PHE A 67 -4.40 -22.92 26.48
CA PHE A 67 -4.98 -21.56 26.49
C PHE A 67 -5.90 -21.29 25.28
N LEU A 68 -5.49 -21.69 24.09
CA LEU A 68 -6.32 -21.58 22.87
C LEU A 68 -7.66 -22.30 23.08
N ASN A 69 -7.62 -23.56 23.55
CA ASN A 69 -8.81 -24.34 23.79
C ASN A 69 -9.69 -23.76 24.92
N SER A 70 -9.08 -23.16 25.95
CA SER A 70 -9.81 -22.52 27.07
C SER A 70 -10.56 -21.26 26.62
N LYS A 71 -10.07 -20.56 25.59
CA LYS A 71 -10.69 -19.32 25.05
C LYS A 71 -11.69 -19.58 23.93
N GLY A 72 -11.52 -20.66 23.16
CA GLY A 72 -12.39 -20.96 22.01
C GLY A 72 -12.53 -19.77 21.05
N ASP A 73 -13.77 -19.36 20.81
CA ASP A 73 -14.08 -18.22 19.91
C ASP A 73 -13.65 -16.84 20.45
N ASP A 74 -13.35 -16.74 21.75
CA ASP A 74 -12.83 -15.51 22.36
C ASP A 74 -11.30 -15.39 22.26
N PHE A 75 -10.59 -16.39 21.70
CA PHE A 75 -9.15 -16.30 21.48
C PHE A 75 -8.82 -15.15 20.54
N ALA A 76 -7.83 -14.33 20.94
CA ALA A 76 -7.36 -13.16 20.18
C ALA A 76 -8.44 -12.07 19.94
N LYS A 77 -9.45 -11.99 20.82
CA LYS A 77 -10.47 -10.95 20.75
C LYS A 77 -9.84 -9.57 20.99
N ALA A 78 -9.86 -8.71 19.97
CA ALA A 78 -9.10 -7.46 19.96
C ALA A 78 -9.41 -6.51 21.12
N THR A 79 -10.62 -6.59 21.71
CA THR A 79 -11.05 -5.73 22.83
C THR A 79 -10.76 -6.31 24.22
N ASP A 80 -10.28 -7.55 24.29
CA ASP A 80 -9.97 -8.24 25.54
C ASP A 80 -8.46 -8.56 25.64
N PRO A 81 -7.68 -7.78 26.42
CA PRO A 81 -6.27 -8.08 26.67
C PRO A 81 -6.00 -9.48 27.24
N GLY A 82 -6.98 -10.06 27.95
CA GLY A 82 -6.90 -11.40 28.51
C GLY A 82 -7.19 -12.54 27.53
N SER A 83 -7.46 -12.23 26.25
CA SER A 83 -7.74 -13.22 25.21
C SER A 83 -6.49 -13.79 24.54
N LEU A 84 -5.29 -13.27 24.87
CA LEU A 84 -3.99 -13.72 24.37
C LEU A 84 -3.00 -13.93 25.52
N LEU A 85 -2.02 -14.80 25.30
CA LEU A 85 -0.78 -14.86 26.07
C LEU A 85 0.31 -14.05 25.38
N TYR A 86 1.18 -13.44 26.17
CA TYR A 86 2.21 -12.54 25.69
C TYR A 86 3.60 -13.05 26.09
N ASN A 87 4.48 -13.22 25.11
CA ASN A 87 5.89 -13.55 25.32
C ASN A 87 6.84 -12.42 24.87
N GLY A 88 6.29 -11.31 24.38
CA GLY A 88 7.05 -10.14 23.94
C GLY A 88 7.38 -9.15 25.09
N PRO A 89 8.07 -8.04 24.76
CA PRO A 89 8.52 -7.05 25.75
C PRO A 89 7.38 -6.27 26.43
N TYR A 90 6.17 -6.29 25.85
CA TYR A 90 5.01 -5.55 26.36
C TYR A 90 3.77 -6.44 26.46
N LEU A 91 2.93 -6.11 27.45
CA LEU A 91 1.59 -6.63 27.65
C LEU A 91 0.57 -5.60 27.20
N LEU A 92 -0.40 -5.98 26.40
CA LEU A 92 -1.57 -5.15 26.13
C LEU A 92 -2.38 -5.00 27.43
N LYS A 93 -2.66 -3.76 27.84
CA LYS A 93 -3.41 -3.46 29.07
C LYS A 93 -4.83 -3.04 28.80
N SER A 94 -5.05 -2.22 27.77
CA SER A 94 -6.37 -1.75 27.40
C SER A 94 -6.45 -1.34 25.94
N ILE A 95 -7.64 -1.49 25.36
CA ILE A 95 -8.06 -0.89 24.08
C ILE A 95 -9.37 -0.16 24.35
N VAL A 96 -9.35 1.16 24.17
CA VAL A 96 -10.55 1.98 24.25
C VAL A 96 -10.81 2.55 22.86
N THR A 97 -11.88 2.09 22.23
CA THR A 97 -12.24 2.45 20.85
C THR A 97 -12.29 3.97 20.69
N LYS A 98 -11.66 4.48 19.63
CA LYS A 98 -11.55 5.92 19.33
C LYS A 98 -10.95 6.77 20.47
N SER A 99 -10.14 6.18 21.32
CA SER A 99 -9.48 6.86 22.44
C SER A 99 -8.02 6.46 22.56
N SER A 100 -7.70 5.22 23.00
CA SER A 100 -6.32 4.82 23.22
C SER A 100 -6.11 3.32 23.22
N VAL A 101 -4.85 2.92 22.94
CA VAL A 101 -4.33 1.57 23.22
C VAL A 101 -3.15 1.71 24.18
N GLU A 102 -3.15 0.95 25.27
CA GLU A 102 -2.12 1.04 26.31
C GLU A 102 -1.40 -0.29 26.48
N PHE A 103 -0.08 -0.21 26.56
CA PHE A 103 0.81 -1.34 26.84
C PHE A 103 1.65 -1.04 28.08
N ALA A 104 1.99 -2.09 28.81
CA ALA A 104 2.93 -2.03 29.92
C ALA A 104 4.07 -3.02 29.71
N LYS A 105 5.26 -2.71 30.22
CA LYS A 105 6.42 -3.60 30.23
C LYS A 105 6.04 -4.98 30.79
N ASN A 106 6.48 -6.02 30.09
CA ASN A 106 6.29 -7.41 30.53
C ASN A 106 7.42 -7.83 31.49
N PRO A 107 7.14 -8.03 32.78
CA PRO A 107 8.15 -8.42 33.76
C PRO A 107 8.71 -9.84 33.55
N ASN A 108 8.02 -10.66 32.76
CA ASN A 108 8.42 -12.04 32.44
C ASN A 108 9.12 -12.16 31.08
N TYR A 109 9.32 -11.04 30.36
CA TYR A 109 10.05 -11.06 29.11
C TYR A 109 11.51 -11.50 29.34
N TRP A 110 12.03 -12.38 28.47
CA TRP A 110 13.35 -12.96 28.64
C TRP A 110 14.49 -11.92 28.63
N ASP A 111 14.32 -10.84 27.87
CA ASP A 111 15.29 -9.74 27.74
C ASP A 111 14.75 -8.43 28.36
N LYS A 112 14.07 -8.55 29.49
CA LYS A 112 13.41 -7.41 30.17
C LYS A 112 14.37 -6.29 30.60
N ASP A 113 15.63 -6.61 30.83
CA ASP A 113 16.64 -5.65 31.30
C ASP A 113 17.01 -4.66 30.19
N ASN A 114 16.83 -5.02 28.93
CA ASN A 114 16.99 -4.15 27.76
C ASN A 114 15.70 -3.41 27.37
N VAL A 115 14.61 -3.58 28.10
CA VAL A 115 13.36 -2.82 27.87
C VAL A 115 13.35 -1.61 28.81
N HIS A 116 13.58 -0.41 28.27
CA HIS A 116 13.74 0.82 29.04
C HIS A 116 12.48 1.69 29.13
N ILE A 117 11.44 1.38 28.39
CA ILE A 117 10.16 2.10 28.39
C ILE A 117 9.15 1.27 29.18
N ASP A 118 8.60 1.82 30.28
CA ASP A 118 7.65 1.08 31.13
C ASP A 118 6.24 1.02 30.54
N LYS A 119 5.81 2.09 29.85
CA LYS A 119 4.46 2.21 29.29
C LYS A 119 4.50 2.81 27.89
N VAL A 120 3.67 2.26 27.00
CA VAL A 120 3.41 2.84 25.69
C VAL A 120 1.91 3.12 25.60
N LYS A 121 1.54 4.35 25.25
CA LYS A 121 0.16 4.74 25.00
C LYS A 121 0.05 5.28 23.58
N LEU A 122 -0.78 4.65 22.77
CA LEU A 122 -1.17 5.15 21.47
C LEU A 122 -2.48 5.91 21.63
N SER A 123 -2.47 7.21 21.31
CA SER A 123 -3.66 8.06 21.36
C SER A 123 -4.33 8.09 19.99
N PHE A 124 -5.64 7.96 19.96
CA PHE A 124 -6.41 8.06 18.73
C PHE A 124 -6.43 9.51 18.21
N TRP A 125 -6.28 9.65 16.90
CA TRP A 125 -6.49 10.89 16.16
C TRP A 125 -7.34 10.58 14.92
N ASP A 126 -8.35 11.40 14.65
CA ASP A 126 -9.33 11.19 13.58
C ASP A 126 -8.84 11.60 12.19
N GLY A 127 -7.65 12.19 12.09
CA GLY A 127 -7.03 12.59 10.81
C GLY A 127 -7.52 13.93 10.26
N GLN A 128 -8.40 14.65 10.94
CA GLN A 128 -9.00 15.88 10.40
C GLN A 128 -8.09 17.10 10.56
N ASP A 129 -7.60 17.36 11.76
CA ASP A 129 -6.71 18.49 12.04
C ASP A 129 -5.24 18.04 12.01
N THR A 130 -4.56 18.33 10.90
CA THR A 130 -3.15 17.95 10.70
C THR A 130 -2.17 18.70 11.59
N SER A 131 -2.58 19.79 12.27
CA SER A 131 -1.74 20.49 13.25
C SER A 131 -1.74 19.81 14.61
N LYS A 132 -2.83 19.14 14.96
CA LYS A 132 -3.06 18.59 16.32
C LYS A 132 -1.98 17.65 16.84
N PRO A 133 -1.46 16.67 16.06
CA PRO A 133 -0.39 15.79 16.56
C PRO A 133 0.88 16.55 16.98
N ALA A 134 1.30 17.54 16.20
CA ALA A 134 2.51 18.32 16.50
C ALA A 134 2.30 19.29 17.68
N GLU A 135 1.10 19.88 17.81
CA GLU A 135 0.72 20.67 18.97
C GLU A 135 0.75 19.85 20.27
N ASN A 136 0.20 18.63 20.24
CA ASN A 136 0.24 17.72 21.38
C ASN A 136 1.68 17.25 21.72
N PHE A 137 2.59 17.21 20.75
CA PHE A 137 4.00 17.01 21.03
C PHE A 137 4.63 18.24 21.71
N LYS A 138 4.32 19.45 21.22
CA LYS A 138 4.82 20.72 21.77
C LYS A 138 4.36 20.93 23.21
N ASP A 139 3.13 20.59 23.55
CA ASP A 139 2.57 20.73 24.90
C ASP A 139 2.95 19.58 25.86
N GLY A 140 3.66 18.56 25.36
CA GLY A 140 4.11 17.40 26.13
C GLY A 140 3.08 16.30 26.31
N SER A 141 1.89 16.40 25.70
CA SER A 141 0.86 15.35 25.73
C SER A 141 1.27 14.10 24.94
N LEU A 142 2.13 14.26 23.94
CA LEU A 142 2.74 13.18 23.17
C LEU A 142 4.28 13.26 23.24
N THR A 143 4.93 12.12 23.31
CA THR A 143 6.40 12.00 23.26
C THR A 143 6.93 11.81 21.85
N ALA A 144 6.07 11.45 20.90
CA ALA A 144 6.35 11.37 19.47
C ALA A 144 5.07 11.67 18.69
N ALA A 145 5.19 12.41 17.59
CA ALA A 145 4.07 12.76 16.74
C ALA A 145 4.51 12.95 15.30
N ARG A 146 3.59 12.74 14.35
CA ARG A 146 3.85 13.09 12.96
C ARG A 146 3.67 14.59 12.76
N LEU A 147 4.65 15.23 12.14
CA LEU A 147 4.53 16.59 11.63
C LEU A 147 4.08 16.56 10.17
N TYR A 148 2.99 17.26 9.87
CA TYR A 148 2.43 17.33 8.51
C TYR A 148 2.86 18.63 7.84
N PRO A 149 3.63 18.59 6.73
CA PRO A 149 4.06 19.79 6.01
C PRO A 149 2.91 20.64 5.45
N THR A 150 1.71 20.10 5.36
CA THR A 150 0.50 20.79 4.91
C THR A 150 -0.28 21.44 6.04
N SER A 151 0.12 21.24 7.31
CA SER A 151 -0.55 21.90 8.44
C SER A 151 -0.25 23.41 8.45
N ALA A 152 -1.22 24.19 8.92
CA ALA A 152 -1.06 25.65 9.03
C ALA A 152 0.08 26.06 9.96
N SER A 153 0.37 25.25 10.99
CA SER A 153 1.45 25.47 11.96
C SER A 153 2.82 24.94 11.52
N PHE A 154 2.95 24.32 10.32
CA PHE A 154 4.18 23.63 9.91
C PHE A 154 5.42 24.52 9.97
N ALA A 155 5.36 25.72 9.33
CA ALA A 155 6.53 26.60 9.24
C ALA A 155 7.02 27.11 10.60
N GLU A 156 6.09 27.35 11.54
CA GLU A 156 6.40 27.74 12.91
C GLU A 156 7.05 26.58 13.67
N LEU A 157 6.42 25.41 13.63
CA LEU A 157 6.91 24.21 14.33
C LEU A 157 8.24 23.70 13.76
N GLU A 158 8.41 23.75 12.43
CA GLU A 158 9.69 23.41 11.80
C GLU A 158 10.84 24.28 12.31
N LYS A 159 10.59 25.59 12.47
CA LYS A 159 11.58 26.54 12.99
C LYS A 159 11.85 26.33 14.49
N GLU A 160 10.80 26.19 15.30
CA GLU A 160 10.92 26.10 16.77
C GLU A 160 11.46 24.74 17.23
N MET A 161 11.13 23.68 16.51
CA MET A 161 11.40 22.30 16.91
C MET A 161 12.36 21.57 15.97
N LYS A 162 13.18 22.31 15.25
CA LYS A 162 14.10 21.79 14.23
C LYS A 162 14.92 20.58 14.71
N ASP A 163 15.42 20.62 15.93
CA ASP A 163 16.27 19.57 16.51
C ASP A 163 15.47 18.31 16.92
N ASN A 164 14.14 18.40 16.95
CA ASN A 164 13.24 17.30 17.26
C ASN A 164 12.70 16.60 16.00
N ILE A 165 12.90 17.19 14.80
CA ILE A 165 12.35 16.65 13.56
C ILE A 165 13.29 15.56 13.02
N VAL A 166 12.73 14.37 12.85
CA VAL A 166 13.42 13.23 12.25
C VAL A 166 12.73 12.88 10.94
N TYR A 167 13.51 12.89 9.85
CA TYR A 167 13.03 12.40 8.56
C TYR A 167 13.27 10.89 8.47
N THR A 168 12.20 10.13 8.27
CA THR A 168 12.30 8.69 8.05
C THR A 168 12.83 8.39 6.65
N GLN A 169 13.49 7.26 6.49
CA GLN A 169 13.83 6.74 5.18
C GLN A 169 12.57 6.27 4.46
N GLN A 170 12.60 6.30 3.13
CA GLN A 170 11.57 5.69 2.31
C GLN A 170 11.60 4.18 2.54
N ASP A 171 10.45 3.58 2.85
CA ASP A 171 10.35 2.14 3.06
C ASP A 171 10.38 1.35 1.73
N SER A 172 10.29 0.02 1.79
CA SER A 172 10.27 -0.84 0.61
C SER A 172 8.91 -0.88 -0.08
N THR A 173 7.85 -0.39 0.58
CA THR A 173 6.49 -0.37 0.02
C THR A 173 6.34 0.73 -1.01
N THR A 174 5.74 0.40 -2.13
CA THR A 174 5.39 1.34 -3.20
C THR A 174 3.88 1.52 -3.25
N TYR A 175 3.41 2.74 -2.97
CA TYR A 175 2.03 3.14 -3.18
C TYR A 175 1.88 3.71 -4.59
N LEU A 176 0.81 3.34 -5.28
CA LEU A 176 0.64 3.67 -6.69
C LEU A 176 -0.80 4.05 -7.03
N VAL A 177 -0.97 4.65 -8.18
CA VAL A 177 -2.28 4.75 -8.82
C VAL A 177 -2.39 3.60 -9.80
N GLY A 178 -3.31 2.68 -9.52
CA GLY A 178 -3.62 1.54 -10.37
C GLY A 178 -4.60 1.89 -11.48
N THR A 179 -4.53 1.15 -12.60
CA THR A 179 -5.51 1.16 -13.68
C THR A 179 -6.23 -0.18 -13.74
N ASN A 180 -7.56 -0.19 -13.69
CA ASN A 180 -8.34 -1.41 -13.80
C ASN A 180 -8.60 -1.75 -15.27
N ILE A 181 -7.93 -2.77 -15.78
CA ILE A 181 -8.06 -3.21 -17.18
C ILE A 181 -9.18 -4.23 -17.40
N ASP A 182 -9.81 -4.71 -16.33
CA ASP A 182 -10.91 -5.70 -16.39
C ASP A 182 -12.09 -5.32 -15.48
N ARG A 183 -12.44 -4.05 -15.42
CA ARG A 183 -13.60 -3.58 -14.65
C ARG A 183 -14.88 -4.27 -15.11
N GLN A 184 -15.61 -4.87 -14.16
CA GLN A 184 -16.86 -5.58 -14.38
C GLN A 184 -18.04 -4.97 -13.62
N SER A 185 -17.80 -4.15 -12.58
CA SER A 185 -18.82 -3.46 -11.79
C SER A 185 -18.87 -1.96 -12.12
N TYR A 186 -20.08 -1.40 -12.17
CA TYR A 186 -20.34 0.01 -12.50
C TYR A 186 -21.40 0.64 -11.58
N LYS A 187 -21.45 0.21 -10.32
CA LYS A 187 -22.36 0.79 -9.32
C LYS A 187 -21.99 2.25 -9.01
N TYR A 188 -20.69 2.52 -8.93
CA TYR A 188 -20.14 3.86 -8.67
C TYR A 188 -19.50 4.42 -9.94
N THR A 189 -20.32 4.88 -10.87
CA THR A 189 -19.85 5.38 -12.16
C THR A 189 -20.56 6.66 -12.57
N SER A 190 -19.82 7.56 -13.22
CA SER A 190 -20.37 8.73 -13.93
C SER A 190 -20.76 8.43 -15.39
N LYS A 191 -20.43 7.24 -15.88
CA LYS A 191 -20.77 6.81 -17.24
C LYS A 191 -22.26 6.56 -17.37
N THR A 192 -22.86 7.15 -18.39
CA THR A 192 -24.32 7.09 -18.61
C THR A 192 -24.75 6.13 -19.73
N SER A 193 -23.79 5.55 -20.47
CA SER A 193 -24.07 4.63 -21.56
C SER A 193 -23.08 3.46 -21.62
N GLU A 194 -23.50 2.36 -22.25
CA GLU A 194 -22.63 1.21 -22.52
C GLU A 194 -21.47 1.57 -23.48
N GLU A 195 -21.69 2.54 -24.35
CA GLU A 195 -20.65 3.05 -25.24
C GLU A 195 -19.51 3.69 -24.46
N GLN A 196 -19.80 4.53 -23.44
CA GLN A 196 -18.79 5.12 -22.57
C GLN A 196 -18.02 4.06 -21.78
N LYS A 197 -18.70 3.03 -21.23
CA LYS A 197 -18.06 1.91 -20.53
C LYS A 197 -17.10 1.15 -21.46
N THR A 198 -17.57 0.82 -22.66
CA THR A 198 -16.78 0.11 -23.67
C THR A 198 -15.58 0.95 -24.14
N SER A 199 -15.79 2.24 -24.36
CA SER A 199 -14.73 3.18 -24.75
C SER A 199 -13.64 3.28 -23.69
N THR A 200 -14.02 3.38 -22.42
CA THR A 200 -13.07 3.42 -21.30
C THR A 200 -12.29 2.10 -21.19
N LYS A 201 -12.96 0.94 -21.29
CA LYS A 201 -12.28 -0.36 -21.24
C LYS A 201 -11.25 -0.50 -22.37
N LYS A 202 -11.61 -0.15 -23.61
CA LYS A 202 -10.68 -0.15 -24.74
C LYS A 202 -9.50 0.80 -24.53
N ALA A 203 -9.77 2.01 -24.03
CA ALA A 203 -8.72 2.99 -23.74
C ALA A 203 -7.74 2.46 -22.68
N LEU A 204 -8.23 1.88 -21.57
CA LEU A 204 -7.37 1.32 -20.52
C LEU A 204 -6.59 0.07 -20.97
N LEU A 205 -7.07 -0.69 -21.97
CA LEU A 205 -6.31 -1.78 -22.60
C LEU A 205 -5.24 -1.29 -23.58
N ASN A 206 -5.37 -0.07 -24.10
CA ASN A 206 -4.38 0.51 -25.01
C ASN A 206 -3.12 0.96 -24.26
N LYS A 207 -1.96 0.44 -24.67
CA LYS A 207 -0.67 0.75 -24.01
C LYS A 207 -0.35 2.24 -24.07
N ASP A 208 -0.52 2.86 -25.24
CA ASP A 208 -0.12 4.26 -25.48
C ASP A 208 -1.03 5.21 -24.67
N PHE A 209 -2.31 4.84 -24.47
CA PHE A 209 -3.21 5.58 -23.57
C PHE A 209 -2.72 5.53 -22.11
N ARG A 210 -2.34 4.36 -21.60
CA ARG A 210 -1.80 4.24 -20.24
C ARG A 210 -0.48 5.00 -20.09
N GLN A 211 0.39 4.98 -21.11
CA GLN A 211 1.63 5.78 -21.13
C GLN A 211 1.33 7.29 -21.10
N ALA A 212 0.31 7.73 -21.86
CA ALA A 212 -0.12 9.13 -21.83
C ALA A 212 -0.60 9.55 -20.43
N ILE A 213 -1.36 8.71 -19.73
CA ILE A 213 -1.76 8.95 -18.33
C ILE A 213 -0.52 9.04 -17.44
N ALA A 214 0.43 8.09 -17.55
CA ALA A 214 1.63 8.06 -16.71
C ALA A 214 2.53 9.28 -16.91
N PHE A 215 2.72 9.74 -18.16
CA PHE A 215 3.52 10.93 -18.45
C PHE A 215 2.77 12.24 -18.19
N GLY A 216 1.44 12.24 -18.21
CA GLY A 216 0.61 13.43 -17.95
C GLY A 216 0.31 13.68 -16.47
N PHE A 217 0.55 12.72 -15.62
CA PHE A 217 0.28 12.80 -14.19
C PHE A 217 1.45 13.48 -13.44
N ASP A 218 1.24 14.72 -12.97
CA ASP A 218 2.18 15.42 -12.10
C ASP A 218 2.15 14.83 -10.69
N ARG A 219 3.02 13.85 -10.44
CA ARG A 219 3.10 13.15 -9.15
C ARG A 219 3.72 14.02 -8.07
N THR A 220 4.54 15.02 -8.42
CA THR A 220 5.07 15.98 -7.46
C THR A 220 3.96 16.88 -6.91
N ALA A 221 3.11 17.43 -7.78
CA ALA A 221 1.94 18.21 -7.36
C ALA A 221 0.96 17.37 -6.52
N TYR A 222 0.72 16.12 -6.92
CA TYR A 222 -0.09 15.17 -6.18
C TYR A 222 0.47 14.88 -4.78
N ALA A 223 1.76 14.58 -4.68
CA ALA A 223 2.42 14.27 -3.41
C ALA A 223 2.50 15.49 -2.49
N SER A 224 2.58 16.71 -3.05
CA SER A 224 2.66 17.95 -2.28
C SER A 224 1.41 18.20 -1.42
N GLN A 225 0.28 17.66 -1.79
CA GLN A 225 -0.97 17.77 -1.02
C GLN A 225 -0.87 17.16 0.39
N LEU A 226 0.05 16.22 0.60
CA LEU A 226 0.28 15.59 1.89
C LEU A 226 1.68 15.95 2.47
N ASN A 227 2.68 16.07 1.60
CA ASN A 227 4.09 16.15 2.01
C ASN A 227 4.69 17.56 1.82
N GLY A 228 3.87 18.54 1.46
CA GLY A 228 4.33 19.90 1.16
C GLY A 228 5.27 19.96 -0.05
N GLN A 229 5.61 21.16 -0.48
CA GLN A 229 6.45 21.35 -1.67
C GLN A 229 7.87 20.77 -1.51
N THR A 230 8.47 20.91 -0.33
CA THR A 230 9.84 20.46 -0.05
C THR A 230 9.96 18.94 0.13
N GLY A 231 8.89 18.28 0.56
CA GLY A 231 8.85 16.84 0.81
C GLY A 231 8.33 16.01 -0.38
N ALA A 232 7.60 16.64 -1.29
CA ALA A 232 6.85 15.94 -2.34
C ALA A 232 7.71 15.02 -3.21
N SER A 233 8.82 15.53 -3.76
CA SER A 233 9.69 14.73 -4.63
C SER A 233 10.41 13.60 -3.85
N LYS A 234 10.73 13.82 -2.58
CA LYS A 234 11.52 12.89 -1.77
C LYS A 234 10.85 11.54 -1.53
N ILE A 235 9.52 11.46 -1.63
CA ILE A 235 8.76 10.23 -1.44
C ILE A 235 8.43 9.51 -2.74
N LEU A 236 8.75 10.09 -3.90
CA LEU A 236 8.38 9.52 -5.19
C LEU A 236 9.25 8.34 -5.56
N ARG A 237 8.60 7.32 -6.08
CA ARG A 237 9.21 6.11 -6.65
C ARG A 237 8.70 5.90 -8.07
N ASN A 238 9.56 5.45 -8.97
CA ASN A 238 9.26 5.37 -10.41
C ASN A 238 8.99 3.95 -10.91
N ILE A 239 9.27 2.92 -10.08
CA ILE A 239 9.02 1.50 -10.36
C ILE A 239 8.51 0.81 -9.11
N PHE A 240 7.89 -0.37 -9.25
CA PHE A 240 7.29 -1.08 -8.10
C PHE A 240 8.34 -1.52 -7.07
N VAL A 241 9.34 -2.25 -7.53
CA VAL A 241 10.47 -2.66 -6.68
C VAL A 241 11.41 -1.49 -6.52
N PRO A 242 11.83 -1.10 -5.30
CA PRO A 242 12.82 -0.04 -5.12
C PRO A 242 14.06 -0.30 -5.98
N PRO A 243 14.60 0.71 -6.69
CA PRO A 243 15.64 0.52 -7.70
C PRO A 243 16.89 -0.19 -7.21
N THR A 244 17.22 -0.04 -5.92
CA THR A 244 18.41 -0.62 -5.27
C THR A 244 18.09 -1.75 -4.31
N PHE A 245 16.85 -2.26 -4.30
CA PHE A 245 16.39 -3.27 -3.35
C PHE A 245 17.10 -4.61 -3.51
N VAL A 246 17.29 -5.03 -4.76
CA VAL A 246 18.03 -6.24 -5.11
C VAL A 246 19.04 -5.97 -6.21
N GLN A 247 20.06 -6.82 -6.27
CA GLN A 247 21.07 -6.83 -7.33
C GLN A 247 21.18 -8.22 -7.94
N ALA A 248 21.39 -8.28 -9.25
CA ALA A 248 21.75 -9.49 -9.96
C ALA A 248 22.96 -9.19 -10.85
N ASP A 249 23.97 -10.05 -10.81
CA ASP A 249 25.22 -9.90 -11.57
C ASP A 249 25.90 -8.52 -11.38
N GLY A 250 25.82 -7.96 -10.17
CA GLY A 250 26.41 -6.66 -9.85
C GLY A 250 25.63 -5.43 -10.35
N LYS A 251 24.48 -5.63 -10.99
CA LYS A 251 23.58 -4.54 -11.42
C LYS A 251 22.41 -4.39 -10.47
N ASN A 252 21.99 -3.15 -10.20
CA ASN A 252 20.75 -2.88 -9.48
C ASN A 252 19.53 -3.23 -10.32
N PHE A 253 18.46 -3.62 -9.66
CA PHE A 253 17.18 -3.94 -10.31
C PHE A 253 16.67 -2.78 -11.18
N GLY A 254 16.75 -1.54 -10.70
CA GLY A 254 16.34 -0.35 -11.44
C GLY A 254 17.09 -0.18 -12.77
N ASP A 255 18.39 -0.52 -12.81
CA ASP A 255 19.19 -0.44 -14.02
C ASP A 255 18.74 -1.48 -15.06
N MET A 256 18.44 -2.72 -14.60
CA MET A 256 17.92 -3.79 -15.46
C MET A 256 16.53 -3.43 -16.01
N VAL A 257 15.64 -2.85 -15.19
CA VAL A 257 14.34 -2.36 -15.65
C VAL A 257 14.51 -1.26 -16.69
N LYS A 258 15.44 -0.32 -16.48
CA LYS A 258 15.73 0.75 -17.44
C LYS A 258 16.22 0.20 -18.79
N GLU A 259 17.16 -0.72 -18.75
CA GLU A 259 17.67 -1.39 -19.98
C GLU A 259 16.51 -2.06 -20.75
N LYS A 260 15.58 -2.71 -20.03
CA LYS A 260 14.43 -3.36 -20.65
C LYS A 260 13.42 -2.34 -21.22
N LEU A 261 13.09 -1.28 -20.48
CA LEU A 261 12.15 -0.26 -20.93
C LEU A 261 12.59 0.43 -22.21
N VAL A 262 13.89 0.72 -22.37
CA VAL A 262 14.44 1.32 -23.58
C VAL A 262 14.18 0.47 -24.82
N THR A 263 14.04 -0.84 -24.67
CA THR A 263 13.70 -1.74 -25.79
C THR A 263 12.26 -1.62 -26.26
N TYR A 264 11.37 -1.04 -25.44
CA TYR A 264 9.94 -0.88 -25.78
C TYR A 264 9.64 0.41 -26.57
N GLY A 265 10.55 1.41 -26.50
CA GLY A 265 10.41 2.62 -27.28
C GLY A 265 11.39 3.73 -26.89
N ASN A 266 11.52 4.71 -27.80
CA ASN A 266 12.40 5.85 -27.60
C ASN A 266 11.94 6.79 -26.49
N GLU A 267 10.65 6.77 -26.15
CA GLU A 267 10.03 7.55 -25.08
C GLU A 267 10.63 7.24 -23.70
N TRP A 268 11.28 6.08 -23.56
CA TRP A 268 11.87 5.62 -22.30
C TRP A 268 13.37 5.97 -22.14
N LYS A 269 14.04 6.48 -23.21
CA LYS A 269 15.50 6.68 -23.19
C LYS A 269 15.98 7.68 -22.13
N ASP A 270 15.25 8.75 -21.91
CA ASP A 270 15.59 9.84 -20.99
C ASP A 270 14.82 9.78 -19.65
N VAL A 271 14.04 8.73 -19.44
CA VAL A 271 13.32 8.52 -18.16
C VAL A 271 14.32 8.12 -17.07
N ASN A 272 14.32 8.86 -15.96
CA ASN A 272 15.08 8.52 -14.76
C ASN A 272 14.20 7.69 -13.81
N LEU A 273 14.60 6.47 -13.48
CA LEU A 273 13.86 5.55 -12.61
C LEU A 273 14.33 5.58 -11.14
N ALA A 274 15.31 6.44 -10.79
CA ALA A 274 15.75 6.58 -9.42
C ALA A 274 14.63 7.11 -8.50
N ASP A 275 14.68 6.75 -7.24
CA ASP A 275 13.78 7.28 -6.20
C ASP A 275 14.03 8.79 -5.95
N ALA A 276 13.14 9.41 -5.19
CA ALA A 276 13.20 10.79 -4.73
C ALA A 276 13.12 11.87 -5.85
N GLN A 277 12.52 11.55 -6.97
CA GLN A 277 12.24 12.50 -8.06
C GLN A 277 11.10 11.98 -8.96
N ASP A 278 10.44 12.87 -9.71
CA ASP A 278 9.44 12.49 -10.73
C ASP A 278 10.12 12.27 -12.08
N GLY A 279 10.46 11.01 -12.36
CA GLY A 279 11.11 10.64 -13.62
C GLY A 279 10.14 10.40 -14.78
N LEU A 280 8.83 10.40 -14.54
CA LEU A 280 7.82 10.11 -15.55
C LEU A 280 7.14 11.36 -16.07
N TYR A 281 6.83 12.35 -15.22
CA TYR A 281 6.04 13.51 -15.61
C TYR A 281 6.69 14.28 -16.78
N ASN A 282 6.02 14.26 -17.92
CA ASN A 282 6.42 14.95 -19.15
C ASN A 282 5.20 15.22 -20.04
N PRO A 283 4.59 16.41 -19.95
CA PRO A 283 3.39 16.75 -20.71
C PRO A 283 3.51 16.58 -22.24
N GLU A 284 4.68 16.85 -22.82
CA GLU A 284 4.88 16.71 -24.27
C GLU A 284 4.90 15.23 -24.70
N LYS A 285 5.54 14.35 -23.91
CA LYS A 285 5.44 12.91 -24.12
C LYS A 285 4.01 12.41 -23.95
N ALA A 286 3.31 12.89 -22.91
CA ALA A 286 1.90 12.56 -22.69
C ALA A 286 1.02 12.85 -23.90
N LYS A 287 1.16 14.05 -24.48
CA LYS A 287 0.44 14.45 -25.70
C LYS A 287 0.80 13.57 -26.90
N THR A 288 2.08 13.24 -27.04
CA THR A 288 2.57 12.39 -28.13
C THR A 288 1.99 10.98 -28.05
N GLU A 289 2.05 10.35 -26.87
CA GLU A 289 1.48 9.02 -26.64
C GLU A 289 -0.04 9.03 -26.77
N PHE A 290 -0.68 10.09 -26.27
CA PHE A 290 -2.13 10.25 -26.42
C PHE A 290 -2.56 10.38 -27.88
N ALA A 291 -1.82 11.09 -28.72
CA ALA A 291 -2.13 11.21 -30.14
C ALA A 291 -2.09 9.86 -30.86
N LYS A 292 -1.10 9.01 -30.53
CA LYS A 292 -1.03 7.62 -31.05
C LYS A 292 -2.24 6.81 -30.57
N ALA A 293 -2.51 6.84 -29.25
CA ALA A 293 -3.64 6.13 -28.65
C ALA A 293 -4.97 6.58 -29.29
N LYS A 294 -5.21 7.89 -29.42
CA LYS A 294 -6.45 8.44 -29.97
C LYS A 294 -6.71 7.96 -31.39
N SER A 295 -5.67 7.97 -32.24
CA SER A 295 -5.78 7.48 -33.61
C SER A 295 -6.17 5.99 -33.66
N ALA A 296 -5.52 5.14 -32.87
CA ALA A 296 -5.83 3.72 -32.82
C ALA A 296 -7.25 3.46 -32.25
N LEU A 297 -7.61 4.12 -31.16
CA LEU A 297 -8.89 3.98 -30.49
C LEU A 297 -10.06 4.46 -31.35
N GLN A 298 -9.90 5.55 -32.10
CA GLN A 298 -10.91 6.03 -33.07
C GLN A 298 -11.15 5.01 -34.18
N ALA A 299 -10.10 4.34 -34.68
CA ALA A 299 -10.23 3.26 -35.66
C ALA A 299 -11.01 2.05 -35.11
N GLU A 300 -11.02 1.86 -33.79
CA GLU A 300 -11.81 0.84 -33.08
C GLU A 300 -13.22 1.30 -32.69
N GLY A 301 -13.63 2.52 -33.10
CA GLY A 301 -14.95 3.08 -32.80
C GLY A 301 -15.08 3.59 -31.36
N VAL A 302 -13.98 3.98 -30.71
CA VAL A 302 -14.00 4.58 -29.38
C VAL A 302 -14.44 6.03 -29.46
N THR A 303 -15.34 6.44 -28.58
CA THR A 303 -15.82 7.83 -28.46
C THR A 303 -15.09 8.56 -27.33
N PHE A 304 -14.93 9.86 -27.49
CA PHE A 304 -14.27 10.75 -26.53
C PHE A 304 -15.27 11.80 -26.01
N PRO A 305 -15.07 12.33 -24.80
CA PRO A 305 -13.96 12.05 -23.86
C PRO A 305 -14.02 10.65 -23.22
N ILE A 306 -12.85 10.13 -22.86
CA ILE A 306 -12.77 8.93 -22.00
C ILE A 306 -13.04 9.34 -20.56
N HIS A 307 -14.04 8.73 -19.96
CA HIS A 307 -14.42 8.95 -18.56
C HIS A 307 -13.73 7.91 -17.65
N LEU A 308 -12.95 8.39 -16.68
CA LEU A 308 -12.20 7.56 -15.73
C LEU A 308 -12.73 7.77 -14.30
N ASP A 309 -13.54 6.84 -13.79
CA ASP A 309 -14.03 6.90 -12.43
C ASP A 309 -12.91 6.59 -11.44
N MET A 310 -12.73 7.48 -10.46
CA MET A 310 -11.72 7.37 -9.41
C MET A 310 -12.36 7.52 -8.03
N PRO A 311 -12.61 6.44 -7.28
CA PRO A 311 -13.19 6.52 -5.96
C PRO A 311 -12.20 7.10 -4.94
N VAL A 312 -12.72 7.90 -4.01
CA VAL A 312 -11.94 8.49 -2.92
C VAL A 312 -12.77 8.56 -1.64
N ASP A 313 -12.12 8.29 -0.51
CA ASP A 313 -12.70 8.48 0.82
C ASP A 313 -13.00 9.97 1.04
N GLN A 314 -14.29 10.32 1.04
CA GLN A 314 -14.75 11.71 1.19
C GLN A 314 -14.43 12.30 2.56
N THR A 315 -14.14 11.47 3.56
CA THR A 315 -13.79 11.92 4.93
C THR A 315 -12.30 12.27 5.06
N ALA A 316 -11.47 11.86 4.11
CA ALA A 316 -10.04 12.09 4.11
C ALA A 316 -9.66 13.27 3.20
N THR A 317 -9.71 14.50 3.74
CA THR A 317 -9.48 15.75 3.00
C THR A 317 -8.22 15.72 2.14
N THR A 318 -7.10 15.22 2.67
CA THR A 318 -5.83 15.12 1.92
C THR A 318 -5.90 14.14 0.75
N LYS A 319 -6.65 13.03 0.87
CA LYS A 319 -6.88 12.11 -0.26
C LYS A 319 -7.70 12.78 -1.35
N VAL A 320 -8.78 13.49 -0.97
CA VAL A 320 -9.59 14.24 -1.95
C VAL A 320 -8.76 15.28 -2.68
N GLN A 321 -7.91 16.04 -1.98
CA GLN A 321 -7.01 17.04 -2.59
C GLN A 321 -6.01 16.38 -3.55
N ARG A 322 -5.45 15.23 -3.19
CA ARG A 322 -4.53 14.47 -4.05
C ARG A 322 -5.21 14.05 -5.37
N VAL A 323 -6.40 13.45 -5.28
CA VAL A 323 -7.15 13.02 -6.47
C VAL A 323 -7.56 14.22 -7.34
N GLN A 324 -7.93 15.34 -6.73
CA GLN A 324 -8.19 16.61 -7.45
C GLN A 324 -6.94 17.12 -8.16
N SER A 325 -5.75 17.04 -7.54
CA SER A 325 -4.49 17.42 -8.17
C SER A 325 -4.17 16.55 -9.39
N MET A 326 -4.40 15.22 -9.31
CA MET A 326 -4.27 14.32 -10.45
C MET A 326 -5.23 14.69 -11.58
N LYS A 327 -6.51 14.91 -11.26
CA LYS A 327 -7.51 15.37 -12.22
C LYS A 327 -7.04 16.64 -12.94
N GLN A 328 -6.62 17.65 -12.20
CA GLN A 328 -6.16 18.92 -12.77
C GLN A 328 -4.98 18.74 -13.71
N SER A 329 -3.96 17.96 -13.33
CA SER A 329 -2.77 17.75 -14.16
C SER A 329 -3.08 16.99 -15.45
N LEU A 330 -3.88 15.94 -15.38
CA LEU A 330 -4.23 15.13 -16.53
C LEU A 330 -5.15 15.87 -17.50
N GLU A 331 -6.20 16.52 -17.00
CA GLU A 331 -7.14 17.28 -17.84
C GLU A 331 -6.47 18.52 -18.46
N ALA A 332 -5.57 19.20 -17.75
CA ALA A 332 -4.78 20.29 -18.32
C ALA A 332 -3.80 19.81 -19.40
N THR A 333 -3.21 18.63 -19.24
CA THR A 333 -2.23 18.08 -20.20
C THR A 333 -2.90 17.50 -21.44
N LEU A 334 -3.95 16.70 -21.28
CA LEU A 334 -4.59 15.94 -22.36
C LEU A 334 -5.82 16.64 -22.96
N GLY A 335 -6.44 17.55 -22.21
CA GLY A 335 -7.67 18.25 -22.58
C GLY A 335 -8.93 17.51 -22.15
N THR A 336 -9.93 18.25 -21.65
CA THR A 336 -11.23 17.70 -21.19
C THR A 336 -12.08 17.11 -22.32
N ASP A 337 -11.84 17.49 -23.57
CA ASP A 337 -12.46 16.86 -24.74
C ASP A 337 -11.89 15.45 -25.02
N ASN A 338 -10.85 15.06 -24.33
CA ASN A 338 -10.15 13.80 -24.51
C ASN A 338 -10.28 12.87 -23.30
N VAL A 339 -10.04 13.40 -22.09
CA VAL A 339 -10.03 12.62 -20.83
C VAL A 339 -10.70 13.44 -19.73
N ILE A 340 -11.58 12.80 -18.99
CA ILE A 340 -12.21 13.34 -17.79
C ILE A 340 -11.98 12.36 -16.64
N ILE A 341 -11.45 12.88 -15.51
CA ILE A 341 -11.38 12.13 -14.27
C ILE A 341 -12.66 12.40 -13.47
N ASP A 342 -13.47 11.40 -13.29
CA ASP A 342 -14.72 11.46 -12.54
C ASP A 342 -14.46 11.01 -11.10
N ILE A 343 -14.32 11.96 -10.17
CA ILE A 343 -14.05 11.68 -8.76
C ILE A 343 -15.31 11.18 -8.07
N GLN A 344 -15.31 9.94 -7.62
CA GLN A 344 -16.41 9.31 -6.88
C GLN A 344 -16.13 9.44 -5.37
N GLN A 345 -16.73 10.45 -4.72
CA GLN A 345 -16.59 10.65 -3.28
C GLN A 345 -17.53 9.71 -2.51
N LEU A 346 -16.95 8.73 -1.82
CA LEU A 346 -17.66 7.66 -1.13
C LEU A 346 -17.26 7.60 0.36
N GLN A 347 -17.99 6.85 1.17
CA GLN A 347 -17.57 6.53 2.52
C GLN A 347 -16.34 5.61 2.50
N LYS A 348 -15.49 5.71 3.52
CA LYS A 348 -14.23 4.95 3.62
C LYS A 348 -14.43 3.45 3.41
N ASP A 349 -15.45 2.87 4.05
CA ASP A 349 -15.71 1.42 3.95
C ASP A 349 -16.16 1.03 2.55
N GLU A 350 -16.93 1.89 1.87
CA GLU A 350 -17.33 1.65 0.47
C GLU A 350 -16.11 1.67 -0.46
N VAL A 351 -15.20 2.66 -0.31
CA VAL A 351 -13.96 2.71 -1.08
C VAL A 351 -13.14 1.44 -0.84
N ASN A 352 -12.92 1.05 0.41
CA ASN A 352 -12.14 -0.13 0.73
C ASN A 352 -12.75 -1.41 0.16
N ASN A 353 -14.07 -1.56 0.21
CA ASN A 353 -14.77 -2.75 -0.29
C ASN A 353 -14.66 -2.92 -1.81
N ILE A 354 -14.61 -1.81 -2.57
CA ILE A 354 -14.51 -1.85 -4.04
C ILE A 354 -13.07 -1.76 -4.56
N THR A 355 -12.08 -1.62 -3.67
CA THR A 355 -10.65 -1.53 -4.00
C THR A 355 -9.86 -2.59 -3.24
N TYR A 356 -9.40 -2.28 -2.04
CA TYR A 356 -8.46 -3.08 -1.26
C TYR A 356 -9.00 -4.45 -0.82
N PHE A 357 -10.30 -4.53 -0.48
CA PHE A 357 -10.95 -5.77 -0.05
C PHE A 357 -11.71 -6.48 -1.18
N ALA A 358 -11.64 -5.98 -2.40
CA ALA A 358 -12.25 -6.65 -3.53
C ALA A 358 -11.50 -7.98 -3.81
N GLU A 359 -12.24 -9.09 -3.75
CA GLU A 359 -11.65 -10.43 -3.90
C GLU A 359 -11.43 -10.84 -5.37
N ASN A 360 -12.07 -10.12 -6.30
CA ASN A 360 -12.01 -10.43 -7.73
C ASN A 360 -12.49 -9.23 -8.56
N ALA A 361 -12.32 -9.30 -9.88
CA ALA A 361 -12.69 -8.24 -10.82
C ALA A 361 -14.17 -7.81 -10.75
N ALA A 362 -15.09 -8.69 -10.33
CA ALA A 362 -16.51 -8.34 -10.18
C ALA A 362 -16.77 -7.46 -8.95
N GLY A 363 -15.88 -7.50 -7.94
CA GLY A 363 -15.90 -6.63 -6.76
C GLY A 363 -15.23 -5.28 -6.99
N GLU A 364 -14.37 -5.17 -8.00
CA GLU A 364 -13.63 -3.93 -8.31
C GLU A 364 -14.49 -2.95 -9.12
N ASP A 365 -14.82 -1.80 -8.54
CA ASP A 365 -15.70 -0.80 -9.15
C ASP A 365 -15.01 0.55 -9.31
N TRP A 366 -13.98 0.59 -10.14
CA TRP A 366 -13.16 1.76 -10.42
C TRP A 366 -12.41 1.61 -11.76
N ASP A 367 -11.99 2.74 -12.36
CA ASP A 367 -11.08 2.77 -13.50
C ASP A 367 -9.66 3.12 -13.07
N LEU A 368 -9.54 4.07 -12.12
CA LEU A 368 -8.31 4.45 -11.44
C LEU A 368 -8.49 4.34 -9.93
N SER A 369 -7.44 3.91 -9.21
CA SER A 369 -7.47 3.88 -7.75
C SER A 369 -6.10 4.24 -7.17
N ASP A 370 -6.08 5.13 -6.15
CA ASP A 370 -4.89 5.42 -5.33
C ASP A 370 -4.84 4.58 -4.03
N ASN A 371 -5.78 3.67 -3.87
CA ASN A 371 -5.82 2.73 -2.75
C ASN A 371 -5.14 1.40 -3.11
N VAL A 372 -4.02 1.48 -3.81
CA VAL A 372 -3.23 0.34 -4.30
C VAL A 372 -1.79 0.49 -3.83
N GLY A 373 -1.21 -0.59 -3.37
CA GLY A 373 0.17 -0.65 -2.93
C GLY A 373 0.78 -2.02 -3.17
N TRP A 374 2.08 -2.04 -3.28
CA TRP A 374 2.88 -3.25 -3.34
C TRP A 374 4.07 -3.11 -2.41
N GLY A 375 4.39 -4.16 -1.68
CA GLY A 375 5.59 -4.22 -0.86
C GLY A 375 6.18 -5.62 -0.93
N PRO A 376 7.50 -5.76 -0.94
CA PRO A 376 8.13 -7.06 -0.82
C PRO A 376 7.91 -7.59 0.59
N ASP A 377 7.35 -8.78 0.72
CA ASP A 377 7.20 -9.44 2.02
C ASP A 377 8.57 -9.86 2.59
N PHE A 378 9.51 -10.14 1.68
CA PHE A 378 10.87 -10.60 2.02
C PHE A 378 11.89 -9.98 1.07
N ALA A 379 13.17 -10.36 1.20
CA ALA A 379 14.24 -9.92 0.28
C ALA A 379 14.15 -10.59 -1.12
N ASP A 380 12.95 -10.79 -1.62
CA ASP A 380 12.64 -11.35 -2.93
C ASP A 380 11.61 -10.46 -3.63
N PRO A 381 11.86 -9.96 -4.85
CA PRO A 381 10.95 -9.08 -5.57
C PRO A 381 9.81 -9.81 -6.30
N SER A 382 9.76 -11.15 -6.28
CA SER A 382 8.73 -11.97 -6.96
C SER A 382 7.47 -12.16 -6.15
#